data_881dbaaea137929690f0e8681ddc6d0e
#
_entry.id   881dbaaea137929690f0e8681ddc6d0e
#
_cell.length_a   1.000
_cell.length_b   1.000
_cell.length_c   1.000
_cell.angle_alpha   90.00
_cell.angle_beta   90.00
_cell.angle_gamma   90.00
#
_symmetry.space_group_name_H-M   'P 1'
#
loop_
_entity.id
_entity.type
_entity.pdbx_description
1 polymer ?
#
loop_
_entity_poly.entity_id
_entity_poly.type
_entity_poly.pdbx_seq_one_letter_code
_entity_poly.pdbx_strand_id
1 'polypeptide(L)'
;MNFSVLMSLYIKEKPEYLHECLKSLYEQTKQADEIVLVYDGPITNELDKVVNYWLNSLPIKIIKLSKNVGLGQALNKGLAQCENDYVARMDTDDICHPKRFEIQIDFLNKNKNISVVGSYIEEFSETIENRLSQKIVPTTHNEIMKN
;
A
#
# COMPACT_ATOMS: atom_id res chain seq x y z
N MET A 1 4.68 13.65 -11.12
CA MET A 1 3.31 13.10 -11.18
C MET A 1 2.95 12.76 -9.76
N ASN A 2 1.87 13.33 -9.28
CA ASN A 2 1.35 13.11 -7.94
C ASN A 2 0.59 11.78 -7.87
N PHE A 3 0.62 11.13 -6.72
CA PHE A 3 -0.07 9.86 -6.51
C PHE A 3 -0.46 9.67 -5.05
N SER A 4 -1.53 8.88 -4.85
CA SER A 4 -2.02 8.47 -3.54
C SER A 4 -1.55 7.05 -3.24
N VAL A 5 -1.26 6.74 -1.98
CA VAL A 5 -1.20 5.36 -1.49
C VAL A 5 -2.52 5.02 -0.84
N LEU A 6 -3.10 3.87 -1.17
CA LEU A 6 -4.36 3.39 -0.61
C LEU A 6 -4.15 2.11 0.20
N MET A 7 -4.56 2.14 1.46
CA MET A 7 -4.38 1.05 2.42
C MET A 7 -5.66 0.82 3.23
N SER A 8 -5.84 -0.42 3.69
CA SER A 8 -6.93 -0.78 4.61
C SER A 8 -6.38 -1.48 5.83
N LEU A 9 -6.70 -0.95 7.01
CA LEU A 9 -6.29 -1.47 8.31
C LEU A 9 -7.49 -2.05 9.05
N TYR A 10 -7.36 -3.25 9.60
CA TYR A 10 -8.40 -3.88 10.39
C TYR A 10 -7.85 -4.43 11.72
N ILE A 11 -8.76 -4.77 12.63
CA ILE A 11 -8.45 -5.06 14.05
C ILE A 11 -7.46 -6.22 14.28
N LYS A 12 -7.31 -7.16 13.32
CA LYS A 12 -6.41 -8.33 13.48
C LYS A 12 -4.99 -8.08 12.98
N GLU A 13 -4.72 -6.89 12.46
CA GLU A 13 -3.35 -6.53 12.06
C GLU A 13 -2.41 -6.48 13.27
N LYS A 14 -1.14 -6.77 13.05
CA LYS A 14 -0.11 -6.68 14.08
C LYS A 14 0.55 -5.28 14.07
N PRO A 15 0.66 -4.63 15.25
CA PRO A 15 1.28 -3.30 15.33
C PRO A 15 2.70 -3.25 14.77
N GLU A 16 3.48 -4.33 14.93
CA GLU A 16 4.85 -4.43 14.43
C GLU A 16 4.88 -4.42 12.88
N TYR A 17 3.97 -5.16 12.24
CA TYR A 17 3.90 -5.22 10.77
C TYR A 17 3.45 -3.88 10.20
N LEU A 18 2.42 -3.26 10.80
CA LEU A 18 1.99 -1.93 10.43
C LEU A 18 3.12 -0.89 10.57
N HIS A 19 3.92 -0.99 11.64
CA HIS A 19 5.06 -0.09 11.85
C HIS A 19 6.11 -0.24 10.73
N GLU A 20 6.52 -1.47 10.42
CA GLU A 20 7.49 -1.73 9.34
C GLU A 20 6.94 -1.34 7.96
N CYS A 21 5.65 -1.55 7.72
CA CYS A 21 4.97 -1.10 6.52
C CYS A 21 5.07 0.43 6.36
N LEU A 22 4.64 1.20 7.36
CA LEU A 22 4.66 2.68 7.33
C LEU A 22 6.08 3.23 7.26
N LYS A 23 7.04 2.59 7.95
CA LYS A 23 8.46 2.89 7.83
C LYS A 23 8.95 2.72 6.39
N SER A 24 8.59 1.63 5.73
CA SER A 24 8.96 1.37 4.34
C SER A 24 8.38 2.39 3.35
N LEU A 25 7.23 2.98 3.66
CA LEU A 25 6.66 4.10 2.91
C LEU A 25 7.42 5.41 3.16
N TYR A 26 7.86 5.64 4.40
CA TYR A 26 8.70 6.78 4.74
C TYR A 26 10.09 6.72 4.06
N GLU A 27 10.64 5.53 3.88
CA GLU A 27 11.95 5.31 3.27
C GLU A 27 11.94 5.26 1.72
N GLN A 28 10.79 5.52 1.08
CA GLN A 28 10.70 5.56 -0.38
C GLN A 28 11.53 6.69 -0.98
N THR A 29 12.26 6.41 -2.08
CA THR A 29 13.00 7.43 -2.85
C THR A 29 12.07 8.45 -3.49
N LYS A 30 10.82 8.07 -3.77
CA LYS A 30 9.75 8.96 -4.21
C LYS A 30 8.58 8.88 -3.23
N GLN A 31 8.33 9.97 -2.52
CA GLN A 31 7.25 10.07 -1.53
C GLN A 31 5.88 10.17 -2.21
N ALA A 32 4.87 9.60 -1.57
CA ALA A 32 3.47 9.81 -1.93
C ALA A 32 3.01 11.21 -1.51
N ASP A 33 2.08 11.79 -2.29
CA ASP A 33 1.48 13.08 -1.96
C ASP A 33 0.41 12.95 -0.88
N GLU A 34 -0.22 11.79 -0.79
CA GLU A 34 -1.13 11.39 0.30
C GLU A 34 -1.11 9.88 0.53
N ILE A 35 -1.47 9.46 1.74
CA ILE A 35 -1.71 8.07 2.12
C ILE A 35 -3.12 7.98 2.69
N VAL A 36 -4.06 7.43 1.94
CA VAL A 36 -5.42 7.18 2.41
C VAL A 36 -5.44 5.85 3.15
N LEU A 37 -5.54 5.91 4.48
CA LEU A 37 -5.58 4.75 5.37
C LEU A 37 -7.01 4.57 5.89
N VAL A 38 -7.68 3.50 5.44
CA VAL A 38 -9.04 3.17 5.85
C VAL A 38 -9.00 2.25 7.07
N TYR A 39 -9.56 2.70 8.19
CA TYR A 39 -9.85 1.84 9.33
C TYR A 39 -11.13 1.06 9.00
N ASP A 40 -10.99 -0.22 8.66
CA ASP A 40 -12.11 -1.11 8.33
C ASP A 40 -12.80 -1.61 9.60
N GLY A 41 -13.54 -0.70 10.23
CA GLY A 41 -14.15 -0.84 11.53
C GLY A 41 -13.25 -0.36 12.68
N PRO A 42 -13.66 -0.59 13.94
CA PRO A 42 -12.84 -0.29 15.12
C PRO A 42 -11.51 -1.04 15.07
N ILE A 43 -10.42 -0.37 15.44
CA ILE A 43 -9.08 -0.96 15.58
C ILE A 43 -8.63 -0.97 17.04
N THR A 44 -7.52 -1.64 17.36
CA THR A 44 -6.96 -1.65 18.71
C THR A 44 -6.25 -0.33 19.03
N ASN A 45 -6.09 -0.04 20.33
CA ASN A 45 -5.33 1.13 20.77
C ASN A 45 -3.87 1.08 20.35
N GLU A 46 -3.29 -0.12 20.27
CA GLU A 46 -1.91 -0.36 19.84
C GLU A 46 -1.72 0.02 18.38
N LEU A 47 -2.63 -0.39 17.49
CA LEU A 47 -2.62 -0.01 16.08
C LEU A 47 -2.82 1.51 15.91
N ASP A 48 -3.75 2.11 16.65
CA ASP A 48 -3.97 3.57 16.58
C ASP A 48 -2.74 4.35 17.04
N LYS A 49 -2.01 3.87 18.06
CA LYS A 49 -0.73 4.47 18.50
C LYS A 49 0.33 4.43 17.41
N VAL A 50 0.46 3.31 16.67
CA VAL A 50 1.41 3.19 15.55
C VAL A 50 1.07 4.22 14.47
N VAL A 51 -0.20 4.31 14.07
CA VAL A 51 -0.62 5.31 13.06
C VAL A 51 -0.32 6.73 13.55
N ASN A 52 -0.69 7.07 14.80
CA ASN A 52 -0.45 8.39 15.39
C ASN A 52 1.05 8.76 15.44
N TYR A 53 1.93 7.79 15.66
CA TYR A 53 3.38 8.00 15.61
C TYR A 53 3.84 8.50 14.22
N TRP A 54 3.26 7.97 13.15
CA TRP A 54 3.64 8.30 11.77
C TRP A 54 2.93 9.53 11.18
N LEU A 55 1.86 10.06 11.79
CA LEU A 55 1.11 11.22 11.28
C LEU A 55 1.96 12.48 11.07
N ASN A 56 3.05 12.64 11.84
CA ASN A 56 3.93 13.81 11.70
C ASN A 56 4.97 13.65 10.58
N SER A 57 5.19 12.43 10.10
CA SER A 57 6.25 12.10 9.14
C SER A 57 5.71 11.67 7.77
N LEU A 58 4.46 11.24 7.72
CA LEU A 58 3.78 10.76 6.51
C LEU A 58 2.46 11.53 6.30
N PRO A 59 2.08 11.83 5.05
CA PRO A 59 0.83 12.53 4.73
C PRO A 59 -0.39 11.61 4.83
N ILE A 60 -0.66 11.05 6.02
CA ILE A 60 -1.73 10.07 6.26
C ILE A 60 -3.06 10.78 6.48
N LYS A 61 -4.05 10.42 5.66
CA LYS A 61 -5.47 10.77 5.79
C LYS A 61 -6.24 9.54 6.26
N ILE A 62 -6.77 9.59 7.49
CA ILE A 62 -7.49 8.45 8.10
C ILE A 62 -8.97 8.53 7.77
N ILE A 63 -9.52 7.42 7.25
CA ILE A 63 -10.95 7.22 7.00
C ILE A 63 -11.46 6.15 7.95
N LYS A 64 -12.32 6.49 8.91
CA LYS A 64 -12.84 5.56 9.91
C LYS A 64 -14.21 5.03 9.49
N LEU A 65 -14.34 3.71 9.34
CA LEU A 65 -15.62 3.05 9.14
C LEU A 65 -16.20 2.62 10.50
N SER A 66 -17.51 2.70 10.66
CA SER A 66 -18.18 2.35 11.91
C SER A 66 -18.19 0.84 12.20
N LYS A 67 -18.01 0.01 11.17
CA LYS A 67 -17.94 -1.45 11.26
C LYS A 67 -17.03 -2.01 10.17
N ASN A 68 -16.52 -3.23 10.39
CA ASN A 68 -15.80 -3.97 9.35
C ASN A 68 -16.75 -4.29 8.18
N VAL A 69 -16.34 -3.93 6.98
CA VAL A 69 -17.07 -4.16 5.73
C VAL A 69 -16.32 -5.07 4.77
N GLY A 70 -15.09 -5.46 5.12
CA GLY A 70 -14.19 -6.27 4.32
C GLY A 70 -13.32 -5.45 3.36
N LEU A 71 -12.16 -6.03 3.01
CA LEU A 71 -11.08 -5.37 2.27
C LEU A 71 -11.56 -4.63 1.02
N GLY A 72 -12.31 -5.30 0.14
CA GLY A 72 -12.74 -4.72 -1.14
C GLY A 72 -13.64 -3.50 -0.94
N GLN A 73 -14.59 -3.55 0.00
CA GLN A 73 -15.48 -2.42 0.27
C GLN A 73 -14.74 -1.27 0.98
N ALA A 74 -13.82 -1.59 1.89
CA ALA A 74 -12.97 -0.59 2.55
C ALA A 74 -12.11 0.15 1.53
N LEU A 75 -11.43 -0.59 0.65
CA LEU A 75 -10.62 0.01 -0.43
C LEU A 75 -11.46 0.85 -1.38
N ASN A 76 -12.67 0.43 -1.78
CA ASN A 76 -13.55 1.25 -2.61
C ASN A 76 -13.95 2.57 -1.93
N LYS A 77 -14.19 2.55 -0.62
CA LYS A 77 -14.48 3.76 0.15
C LYS A 77 -13.25 4.68 0.24
N GLY A 78 -12.07 4.10 0.44
CA GLY A 78 -10.80 4.83 0.45
C GLY A 78 -10.46 5.42 -0.92
N LEU A 79 -10.65 4.65 -2.00
CA LEU A 79 -10.41 5.11 -3.37
C LEU A 79 -11.21 6.38 -3.70
N ALA A 80 -12.46 6.45 -3.27
CA ALA A 80 -13.30 7.62 -3.44
C ALA A 80 -12.82 8.87 -2.66
N GLN A 81 -11.83 8.71 -1.78
CA GLN A 81 -11.23 9.78 -0.97
C GLN A 81 -9.81 10.15 -1.43
N CYS A 82 -9.25 9.40 -2.39
CA CYS A 82 -7.98 9.73 -3.01
C CYS A 82 -8.12 10.98 -3.88
N GLU A 83 -7.17 11.90 -3.75
CA GLU A 83 -7.17 13.18 -4.47
C GLU A 83 -6.36 13.14 -5.77
N ASN A 84 -5.60 12.07 -5.99
CA ASN A 84 -4.75 11.89 -7.16
C ASN A 84 -5.28 10.80 -8.09
N ASP A 85 -5.08 10.98 -9.40
CA ASP A 85 -5.49 10.03 -10.44
C ASP A 85 -4.71 8.71 -10.39
N TYR A 86 -3.49 8.75 -9.88
CA TYR A 86 -2.64 7.56 -9.70
C TYR A 86 -2.73 7.08 -8.26
N VAL A 87 -3.08 5.80 -8.11
CA VAL A 87 -3.25 5.18 -6.80
C VAL A 87 -2.39 3.92 -6.69
N ALA A 88 -1.48 3.92 -5.74
CA ALA A 88 -0.67 2.75 -5.37
C ALA A 88 -1.36 1.98 -4.24
N ARG A 89 -1.84 0.78 -4.53
CA ARG A 89 -2.42 -0.10 -3.49
C ARG A 89 -1.29 -0.77 -2.70
N MET A 90 -1.44 -0.84 -1.38
CA MET A 90 -0.52 -1.53 -0.49
C MET A 90 -1.26 -2.15 0.70
N ASP A 91 -0.84 -3.34 1.13
CA ASP A 91 -1.33 -3.97 2.36
C ASP A 91 -0.56 -3.48 3.57
N THR A 92 -1.17 -3.54 4.75
CA THR A 92 -0.60 -2.98 6.00
C THR A 92 0.44 -3.87 6.65
N ASP A 93 0.62 -5.10 6.14
CA ASP A 93 1.61 -6.09 6.55
C ASP A 93 2.75 -6.30 5.52
N ASP A 94 2.70 -5.57 4.39
CA ASP A 94 3.73 -5.62 3.35
C ASP A 94 4.86 -4.60 3.59
N ILE A 95 6.07 -4.91 3.11
CA ILE A 95 7.21 -3.98 3.06
C ILE A 95 7.42 -3.50 1.63
N CYS A 96 7.39 -2.19 1.44
CA CYS A 96 7.57 -1.55 0.15
C CYS A 96 9.05 -1.43 -0.21
N HIS A 97 9.49 -2.02 -1.34
CA HIS A 97 10.87 -1.83 -1.80
C HIS A 97 11.19 -0.33 -1.97
N PRO A 98 12.36 0.17 -1.53
CA PRO A 98 12.65 1.62 -1.45
C PRO A 98 12.47 2.41 -2.76
N LYS A 99 12.62 1.78 -3.91
CA LYS A 99 12.46 2.40 -5.23
C LYS A 99 11.15 2.05 -5.94
N ARG A 100 10.22 1.37 -5.27
CA ARG A 100 9.00 0.89 -5.93
C ARG A 100 8.22 2.05 -6.57
N PHE A 101 7.91 3.08 -5.83
CA PHE A 101 7.10 4.18 -6.34
C PHE A 101 7.82 4.99 -7.42
N GLU A 102 9.11 5.25 -7.26
CA GLU A 102 9.92 5.92 -8.29
C GLU A 102 9.82 5.17 -9.61
N ILE A 103 10.11 3.86 -9.61
CA ILE A 103 10.12 3.02 -10.82
C ILE A 103 8.73 2.93 -11.44
N GLN A 104 7.69 2.65 -10.65
CA GLN A 104 6.33 2.43 -11.17
C GLN A 104 5.70 3.73 -11.70
N ILE A 105 5.88 4.84 -11.00
CA ILE A 105 5.35 6.15 -11.43
C ILE A 105 6.09 6.65 -12.67
N ASP A 106 7.41 6.48 -12.73
CA ASP A 106 8.20 6.84 -13.92
C ASP A 106 7.82 5.99 -15.13
N PHE A 107 7.56 4.70 -14.92
CA PHE A 107 7.08 3.81 -15.98
C PHE A 107 5.72 4.27 -16.54
N LEU A 108 4.74 4.53 -15.68
CA LEU A 108 3.42 5.04 -16.10
C LEU A 108 3.53 6.41 -16.77
N ASN A 109 4.45 7.26 -16.30
CA ASN A 109 4.68 8.57 -16.89
C ASN A 109 5.19 8.49 -18.34
N LYS A 110 6.05 7.51 -18.63
CA LYS A 110 6.63 7.26 -19.96
C LYS A 110 5.69 6.48 -20.90
N ASN A 111 4.72 5.73 -20.36
CA ASN A 111 3.85 4.82 -21.10
C ASN A 111 2.37 5.16 -20.89
N LYS A 112 1.91 6.24 -21.51
CA LYS A 112 0.55 6.81 -21.29
C LYS A 112 -0.61 5.91 -21.74
N ASN A 113 -0.34 4.87 -22.51
CA ASN A 113 -1.30 3.86 -22.91
C ASN A 113 -1.47 2.72 -21.89
N ILE A 114 -0.70 2.74 -20.80
CA ILE A 114 -0.76 1.75 -19.71
C ILE A 114 -1.48 2.35 -18.52
N SER A 115 -2.52 1.68 -18.05
CA SER A 115 -3.34 2.13 -16.92
C SER A 115 -2.98 1.44 -15.60
N VAL A 116 -2.32 0.27 -15.63
CA VAL A 116 -1.98 -0.51 -14.44
C VAL A 116 -0.57 -1.05 -14.58
N VAL A 117 0.21 -0.95 -13.52
CA VAL A 117 1.55 -1.54 -13.41
C VAL A 117 1.66 -2.31 -12.10
N GLY A 118 2.26 -3.47 -12.14
CA GLY A 118 2.62 -4.29 -10.98
C GLY A 118 4.13 -4.55 -10.91
N SER A 119 4.55 -5.32 -9.92
CA SER A 119 5.92 -5.81 -9.76
C SER A 119 5.93 -7.24 -9.28
N TYR A 120 7.08 -7.87 -9.28
CA TYR A 120 7.30 -9.12 -8.59
C TYR A 120 7.17 -8.92 -7.08
N ILE A 121 6.87 -9.99 -6.37
CA ILE A 121 6.72 -10.02 -4.92
C ILE A 121 7.75 -11.01 -4.38
N GLU A 122 8.50 -10.60 -3.36
CA GLU A 122 9.32 -11.50 -2.55
C GLU A 122 8.56 -11.86 -1.28
N GLU A 123 8.44 -13.14 -1.00
CA GLU A 123 7.86 -13.66 0.24
C GLU A 123 8.99 -13.92 1.22
N PHE A 124 8.80 -13.51 2.48
CA PHE A 124 9.76 -13.72 3.55
C PHE A 124 9.04 -14.19 4.83
N SER A 125 9.77 -14.79 5.77
CA SER A 125 9.25 -15.13 7.08
C SER A 125 9.95 -14.33 8.15
N GLU A 126 9.18 -13.76 9.06
CA GLU A 126 9.60 -12.96 10.21
C GLU A 126 10.39 -11.70 9.86
N THR A 127 11.48 -11.81 9.09
CA THR A 127 12.32 -10.68 8.67
C THR A 127 12.63 -10.75 7.19
N ILE A 128 12.91 -9.59 6.57
CA ILE A 128 13.19 -9.46 5.13
C ILE A 128 14.44 -10.26 4.67
N GLU A 129 15.33 -10.61 5.59
CA GLU A 129 16.51 -11.45 5.31
C GLU A 129 16.13 -12.91 5.11
N ASN A 130 15.03 -13.37 5.71
CA ASN A 130 14.54 -14.75 5.64
C ASN A 130 13.65 -14.96 4.42
N ARG A 131 14.22 -14.82 3.22
CA ARG A 131 13.49 -14.98 1.94
C ARG A 131 13.03 -16.42 1.77
N LEU A 132 11.75 -16.59 1.45
CA LEU A 132 11.12 -17.90 1.18
C LEU A 132 10.98 -18.16 -0.31
N SER A 133 10.39 -17.23 -1.04
CA SER A 133 10.11 -17.39 -2.47
C SER A 133 10.00 -16.05 -3.19
N GLN A 134 10.05 -16.10 -4.53
CA GLN A 134 9.72 -14.97 -5.37
C GLN A 134 8.52 -15.32 -6.25
N LYS A 135 7.47 -14.53 -6.16
CA LYS A 135 6.30 -14.64 -7.03
C LYS A 135 6.50 -13.78 -8.27
N ILE A 136 6.75 -14.45 -9.39
CA ILE A 136 6.88 -13.84 -10.71
C ILE A 136 5.51 -13.74 -11.34
N VAL A 137 5.14 -12.53 -11.78
CA VAL A 137 3.87 -12.29 -12.46
C VAL A 137 4.08 -12.18 -14.00
N PRO A 138 3.07 -12.52 -14.83
CA PRO A 138 3.14 -12.34 -16.27
C PRO A 138 3.43 -10.89 -16.65
N THR A 139 4.29 -10.67 -17.64
CA THR A 139 4.71 -9.33 -18.07
C THR A 139 4.14 -8.90 -19.41
N THR A 140 3.48 -9.80 -20.13
CA THR A 140 2.84 -9.50 -21.41
C THR A 140 1.33 -9.68 -21.35
N HIS A 141 0.59 -8.90 -22.16
CA HIS A 141 -0.86 -9.00 -22.25
C HIS A 141 -1.33 -10.44 -22.53
N ASN A 142 -0.68 -11.13 -23.45
CA ASN A 142 -1.04 -12.51 -23.83
C ASN A 142 -0.82 -13.52 -22.70
N GLU A 143 0.15 -13.31 -21.83
CA GLU A 143 0.38 -14.15 -20.65
C GLU A 143 -0.64 -13.84 -19.54
N ILE A 144 -0.97 -12.57 -19.34
CA ILE A 144 -1.99 -12.15 -18.35
C ILE A 144 -3.36 -12.74 -18.71
N MET A 145 -3.72 -12.76 -20.00
CA MET A 145 -5.02 -13.28 -20.47
C MET A 145 -5.14 -14.81 -20.43
N LYS A 146 -4.05 -15.54 -20.16
CA LYS A 146 -4.05 -17.01 -20.07
C LYS A 146 -4.26 -17.54 -18.65
N ASN A 147 -4.15 -16.68 -17.63
CA ASN A 147 -4.35 -16.99 -16.22
C ASN A 147 -5.66 -16.37 -15.72
#